data_0a2a4bb83938ed146913023712889cf3
#
_entry.id   0a2a4bb83938ed146913023712889cf3
#
_cell.length_a   1.000
_cell.length_b   1.000
_cell.length_c   1.000
_cell.angle_alpha   90.00
_cell.angle_beta   90.00
_cell.angle_gamma   90.00
#
_symmetry.space_group_name_H-M   'P 1'
#
loop_
_entity.id
_entity.type
_entity.pdbx_description
1 polymer ?
#
loop_
_entity_poly.entity_id
_entity_poly.type
_entity_poly.pdbx_seq_one_letter_code
_entity_poly.pdbx_strand_id
1 'polypeptide(L)'
;MSEQTSVEEFSSEEQRLEHRSDVFKKELGLTDLVLTQILFIVGLPWVGVAAKQGPSHVVLWIAAAVLFYVPSALVVIYLNRAMPLEGGVYQWAKLGFNDLIGFMVAWNLWLFAILNTSEIGIQLTQYFVYIAGPQSESTLANPWFVAGVNVVVIGALVGITIIGLSVGKWLHKAGGLLMLLTFATILILPILNWFNGTIPTYKPITFEMPVMSLLTLNILGKMGFGALGGFEYVAIHAGEARDAERSIGRSVAIAAPIIVILFILGTSSVLMLIPQEQIDLIAPIPQILSVGFGSLGAVISIGTLTILALLSIRIAQASVMFGGNTRLPMVAGWDNLLPAWFTTLHAKYRTPVNSILFVGAVTLFMGIVGLIGVGKQEAFQLLWNASGVFYAMTYLVMFAIPIIGLKNAASRPPIWLAIAAFSGFLMTLLYVVLSLVPIIEVENRLSFAMKIGGLIVISNMIGFAIYTAARRKIAK
;
A
#
# COMPACT_ATOMS: atom_id res chain seq x y z
N MET A 1 -36.50 17.81 -0.26
CA MET A 1 -35.56 18.25 0.77
C MET A 1 -34.85 19.49 0.22
N SER A 2 -34.87 20.61 0.98
CA SER A 2 -34.24 21.85 0.51
C SER A 2 -32.71 21.68 0.57
N GLU A 3 -31.96 22.37 -0.27
CA GLU A 3 -30.49 22.34 -0.32
C GLU A 3 -29.88 22.73 1.04
N GLN A 4 -30.53 23.62 1.82
CA GLN A 4 -30.15 23.97 3.18
C GLN A 4 -30.24 22.80 4.16
N THR A 5 -31.30 21.99 4.11
CA THR A 5 -31.48 20.83 5.00
C THR A 5 -30.40 19.79 4.77
N SER A 6 -29.97 19.60 3.51
CA SER A 6 -28.91 18.63 3.17
C SER A 6 -27.51 19.09 3.61
N VAL A 7 -27.25 20.40 3.62
CA VAL A 7 -25.98 20.98 4.14
C VAL A 7 -25.92 20.89 5.66
N GLU A 8 -27.04 21.13 6.36
CA GLU A 8 -27.12 20.99 7.81
C GLU A 8 -26.94 19.52 8.26
N GLU A 9 -27.54 18.56 7.55
CA GLU A 9 -27.37 17.14 7.82
C GLU A 9 -25.90 16.71 7.61
N PHE A 10 -25.24 17.18 6.54
CA PHE A 10 -23.83 16.91 6.28
C PHE A 10 -22.95 17.43 7.42
N SER A 11 -23.14 18.69 7.83
CA SER A 11 -22.37 19.32 8.91
C SER A 11 -22.58 18.64 10.26
N SER A 12 -23.81 18.21 10.57
CA SER A 12 -24.12 17.51 11.82
C SER A 12 -23.51 16.10 11.89
N GLU A 13 -23.48 15.38 10.77
CA GLU A 13 -22.85 14.05 10.68
C GLU A 13 -21.34 14.17 10.80
N GLU A 14 -20.71 15.16 10.15
CA GLU A 14 -19.28 15.45 10.27
C GLU A 14 -18.88 15.74 11.71
N GLN A 15 -19.58 16.62 12.42
CA GLN A 15 -19.33 16.92 13.83
C GLN A 15 -19.48 15.69 14.74
N ARG A 16 -20.47 14.84 14.47
CA ARG A 16 -20.66 13.59 15.21
C ARG A 16 -19.47 12.63 15.03
N LEU A 17 -18.93 12.54 13.82
CA LEU A 17 -17.79 11.68 13.51
C LEU A 17 -16.49 12.24 14.11
N GLU A 18 -16.29 13.57 14.07
CA GLU A 18 -15.18 14.24 14.71
C GLU A 18 -15.15 13.97 16.21
N HIS A 19 -16.29 14.10 16.89
CA HIS A 19 -16.41 13.83 18.33
C HIS A 19 -16.12 12.36 18.69
N ARG A 20 -16.42 11.40 17.81
CA ARG A 20 -16.03 9.99 17.98
C ARG A 20 -14.53 9.76 17.85
N SER A 21 -13.85 10.59 17.07
CA SER A 21 -12.38 10.51 16.88
C SER A 21 -11.59 11.03 18.10
N ASP A 22 -12.21 11.80 19.00
CA ASP A 22 -11.57 12.35 20.20
C ASP A 22 -11.17 11.29 21.25
N VAL A 23 -11.61 10.04 21.08
CA VAL A 23 -11.22 8.92 21.97
C VAL A 23 -9.77 8.51 21.78
N PHE A 24 -9.12 8.89 20.67
CA PHE A 24 -7.75 8.53 20.36
C PHE A 24 -6.74 9.53 20.93
N LYS A 25 -5.54 9.00 21.26
CA LYS A 25 -4.43 9.85 21.70
C LYS A 25 -3.78 10.52 20.50
N LYS A 26 -3.61 11.84 20.51
CA LYS A 26 -2.92 12.64 19.48
C LYS A 26 -1.40 12.44 19.58
N GLU A 27 -0.87 11.37 19.02
CA GLU A 27 0.55 10.97 19.14
C GLU A 27 1.40 11.26 17.89
N LEU A 28 0.79 11.37 16.69
CA LEU A 28 1.50 11.50 15.43
C LEU A 28 1.82 12.97 15.10
N GLY A 29 3.12 13.29 14.99
CA GLY A 29 3.62 14.58 14.50
C GLY A 29 3.91 14.55 13.00
N LEU A 30 4.28 15.72 12.43
CA LEU A 30 4.59 15.86 11.00
C LEU A 30 5.68 14.89 10.53
N THR A 31 6.79 14.76 11.27
CA THR A 31 7.87 13.84 10.91
C THR A 31 7.41 12.38 10.94
N ASP A 32 6.57 12.01 11.91
CA ASP A 32 6.02 10.65 11.99
C ASP A 32 5.16 10.35 10.76
N LEU A 33 4.33 11.30 10.33
CA LEU A 33 3.48 11.17 9.14
C LEU A 33 4.31 11.08 7.85
N VAL A 34 5.35 11.89 7.68
CA VAL A 34 6.24 11.85 6.50
C VAL A 34 6.95 10.51 6.41
N LEU A 35 7.59 10.05 7.49
CA LEU A 35 8.29 8.77 7.50
C LEU A 35 7.35 7.58 7.33
N THR A 36 6.14 7.65 7.88
CA THR A 36 5.10 6.62 7.67
C THR A 36 4.66 6.57 6.21
N GLN A 37 4.49 7.71 5.54
CA GLN A 37 4.15 7.74 4.12
C GLN A 37 5.27 7.17 3.25
N ILE A 38 6.53 7.57 3.50
CA ILE A 38 7.68 7.01 2.78
C ILE A 38 7.75 5.50 3.00
N LEU A 39 7.62 5.05 4.25
CA LEU A 39 7.63 3.62 4.58
C LEU A 39 6.49 2.85 3.90
N PHE A 40 5.28 3.43 3.85
CA PHE A 40 4.11 2.77 3.29
C PHE A 40 4.15 2.71 1.77
N ILE A 41 4.45 3.86 1.10
CA ILE A 41 4.36 3.98 -0.35
C ILE A 41 5.56 3.33 -1.05
N VAL A 42 6.78 3.46 -0.49
CA VAL A 42 7.98 2.92 -1.14
C VAL A 42 8.02 1.40 -1.01
N GLY A 43 7.30 0.75 -1.91
CA GLY A 43 7.28 -0.71 -2.05
C GLY A 43 8.51 -1.21 -2.81
N LEU A 44 9.34 -2.01 -2.14
CA LEU A 44 10.62 -2.50 -2.70
C LEU A 44 10.47 -3.28 -4.02
N PRO A 45 9.46 -4.14 -4.24
CA PRO A 45 9.27 -4.85 -5.51
C PRO A 45 8.97 -3.93 -6.70
N TRP A 46 8.41 -2.74 -6.48
CA TRP A 46 8.05 -1.83 -7.57
C TRP A 46 9.26 -1.31 -8.34
N VAL A 47 10.42 -1.22 -7.68
CA VAL A 47 11.69 -0.87 -8.34
C VAL A 47 12.05 -1.92 -9.39
N GLY A 48 11.88 -3.22 -9.08
CA GLY A 48 12.09 -4.32 -10.01
C GLY A 48 11.08 -4.32 -11.16
N VAL A 49 9.79 -4.05 -10.87
CA VAL A 49 8.74 -3.95 -11.91
C VAL A 49 9.08 -2.83 -12.90
N ALA A 50 9.46 -1.64 -12.40
CA ALA A 50 9.84 -0.51 -13.23
C ALA A 50 11.10 -0.80 -14.06
N ALA A 51 12.08 -1.51 -13.49
CA ALA A 51 13.33 -1.87 -14.16
C ALA A 51 13.12 -2.82 -15.35
N LYS A 52 11.97 -3.53 -15.44
CA LYS A 52 11.58 -4.27 -16.65
C LYS A 52 11.39 -3.38 -17.90
N GLN A 53 11.32 -2.06 -17.76
CA GLN A 53 11.26 -1.10 -18.87
C GLN A 53 12.65 -0.62 -19.33
N GLY A 54 13.71 -1.07 -18.66
CA GLY A 54 15.05 -0.66 -19.02
C GLY A 54 15.25 0.86 -19.01
N PRO A 55 15.99 1.44 -19.97
CA PRO A 55 16.34 2.85 -20.00
C PRO A 55 15.15 3.82 -20.06
N SER A 56 13.95 3.37 -20.48
CA SER A 56 12.75 4.20 -20.59
C SER A 56 12.02 4.40 -19.25
N HIS A 57 12.46 3.75 -18.15
CA HIS A 57 11.80 3.83 -16.85
C HIS A 57 11.68 5.26 -16.31
N VAL A 58 12.64 6.15 -16.59
CA VAL A 58 12.60 7.55 -16.12
C VAL A 58 11.41 8.30 -16.71
N VAL A 59 11.20 8.16 -18.03
CA VAL A 59 10.05 8.78 -18.72
C VAL A 59 8.74 8.23 -18.16
N LEU A 60 8.67 6.94 -17.89
CA LEU A 60 7.47 6.31 -17.32
C LEU A 60 7.23 6.73 -15.87
N TRP A 61 8.27 6.88 -15.04
CA TRP A 61 8.12 7.43 -13.67
C TRP A 61 7.61 8.87 -13.68
N ILE A 62 8.11 9.71 -14.59
CA ILE A 62 7.61 11.08 -14.77
C ILE A 62 6.14 11.06 -15.23
N ALA A 63 5.80 10.23 -16.21
CA ALA A 63 4.41 10.07 -16.66
C ALA A 63 3.50 9.58 -15.52
N ALA A 64 3.91 8.58 -14.76
CA ALA A 64 3.18 8.08 -13.60
C ALA A 64 2.99 9.16 -12.52
N ALA A 65 4.03 9.96 -12.26
CA ALA A 65 3.96 11.07 -11.31
C ALA A 65 2.97 12.14 -11.76
N VAL A 66 3.00 12.55 -13.02
CA VAL A 66 2.13 13.60 -13.56
C VAL A 66 0.69 13.13 -13.71
N LEU A 67 0.47 11.89 -14.20
CA LEU A 67 -0.87 11.39 -14.51
C LEU A 67 -1.60 10.81 -13.29
N PHE A 68 -0.87 10.37 -12.27
CA PHE A 68 -1.49 9.74 -11.10
C PHE A 68 -1.07 10.37 -9.78
N TYR A 69 0.23 10.52 -9.52
CA TYR A 69 0.73 10.83 -8.18
C TYR A 69 0.40 12.25 -7.71
N VAL A 70 0.65 13.25 -8.59
CA VAL A 70 0.27 14.63 -8.33
C VAL A 70 -1.25 14.78 -8.21
N PRO A 71 -2.08 14.23 -9.14
CA PRO A 71 -3.53 14.16 -8.96
C PRO A 71 -3.97 13.54 -7.63
N SER A 72 -3.37 12.42 -7.23
CA SER A 72 -3.68 11.76 -5.96
C SER A 72 -3.37 12.66 -4.76
N ALA A 73 -2.18 13.28 -4.74
CA ALA A 73 -1.80 14.22 -3.69
C ALA A 73 -2.80 15.38 -3.55
N LEU A 74 -3.18 16.00 -4.67
CA LEU A 74 -4.13 17.12 -4.69
C LEU A 74 -5.52 16.71 -4.16
N VAL A 75 -6.02 15.55 -4.57
CA VAL A 75 -7.32 15.04 -4.10
C VAL A 75 -7.27 14.69 -2.62
N VAL A 76 -6.24 13.99 -2.15
CA VAL A 76 -6.10 13.64 -0.73
C VAL A 76 -5.97 14.89 0.15
N ILE A 77 -5.15 15.88 -0.25
CA ILE A 77 -5.01 17.14 0.48
C ILE A 77 -6.35 17.87 0.57
N TYR A 78 -7.10 17.95 -0.55
CA TYR A 78 -8.40 18.60 -0.58
C TYR A 78 -9.42 17.88 0.31
N LEU A 79 -9.57 16.56 0.16
CA LEU A 79 -10.53 15.77 0.93
C LEU A 79 -10.20 15.76 2.42
N ASN A 80 -8.91 15.68 2.79
CA ASN A 80 -8.51 15.75 4.19
C ASN A 80 -8.75 17.12 4.81
N ARG A 81 -8.62 18.22 4.06
CA ARG A 81 -8.97 19.57 4.57
C ARG A 81 -10.47 19.74 4.75
N ALA A 82 -11.25 19.20 3.80
CA ALA A 82 -12.70 19.27 3.87
C ALA A 82 -13.28 18.35 4.94
N MET A 83 -12.66 17.21 5.19
CA MET A 83 -13.18 16.15 6.08
C MET A 83 -12.00 15.45 6.81
N PRO A 84 -11.39 16.06 7.86
CA PRO A 84 -10.24 15.50 8.59
C PRO A 84 -10.67 14.43 9.61
N LEU A 85 -11.39 13.39 9.14
CA LEU A 85 -12.08 12.40 9.96
C LEU A 85 -11.30 11.09 10.06
N GLU A 86 -11.35 10.44 11.22
CA GLU A 86 -10.83 9.07 11.43
C GLU A 86 -11.53 8.09 10.49
N GLY A 87 -10.73 7.19 9.86
CA GLY A 87 -11.19 6.29 8.83
C GLY A 87 -11.01 6.84 7.41
N GLY A 88 -10.56 8.09 7.25
CA GLY A 88 -10.12 8.69 5.98
C GLY A 88 -11.06 8.40 4.82
N VAL A 89 -10.59 7.66 3.81
CA VAL A 89 -11.33 7.42 2.56
C VAL A 89 -12.71 6.74 2.76
N TYR A 90 -12.90 5.97 3.84
CA TYR A 90 -14.21 5.43 4.21
C TYR A 90 -15.21 6.55 4.46
N GLN A 91 -14.85 7.50 5.32
CA GLN A 91 -15.72 8.61 5.67
C GLN A 91 -15.93 9.57 4.49
N TRP A 92 -14.89 9.83 3.71
CA TRP A 92 -14.99 10.65 2.50
C TRP A 92 -15.97 10.04 1.49
N ALA A 93 -15.94 8.72 1.31
CA ALA A 93 -16.86 8.02 0.42
C ALA A 93 -18.30 8.00 0.97
N LYS A 94 -18.46 7.81 2.28
CA LYS A 94 -19.75 7.84 2.95
C LYS A 94 -20.43 9.22 2.83
N LEU A 95 -19.71 10.28 3.18
CA LEU A 95 -20.23 11.65 3.10
C LEU A 95 -20.34 12.16 1.66
N GLY A 96 -19.41 11.75 0.78
CA GLY A 96 -19.42 12.13 -0.63
C GLY A 96 -20.52 11.49 -1.46
N PHE A 97 -20.96 10.29 -1.07
CA PHE A 97 -22.00 9.53 -1.80
C PHE A 97 -23.10 9.00 -0.87
N ASN A 98 -22.84 7.91 -0.15
CA ASN A 98 -23.76 7.26 0.77
C ASN A 98 -23.08 6.16 1.60
N ASP A 99 -23.82 5.61 2.58
CA ASP A 99 -23.34 4.55 3.48
C ASP A 99 -22.91 3.27 2.76
N LEU A 100 -23.58 2.88 1.67
CA LEU A 100 -23.22 1.68 0.92
C LEU A 100 -21.84 1.83 0.28
N ILE A 101 -21.59 2.96 -0.40
CA ILE A 101 -20.31 3.21 -1.05
C ILE A 101 -19.21 3.35 0.00
N GLY A 102 -19.47 4.04 1.11
CA GLY A 102 -18.54 4.08 2.24
C GLY A 102 -18.18 2.68 2.75
N PHE A 103 -19.19 1.84 3.02
CA PHE A 103 -18.96 0.46 3.47
C PHE A 103 -18.13 -0.36 2.46
N MET A 104 -18.46 -0.27 1.15
CA MET A 104 -17.74 -1.00 0.11
C MET A 104 -16.29 -0.52 -0.04
N VAL A 105 -16.01 0.75 0.17
CA VAL A 105 -14.65 1.29 0.24
C VAL A 105 -13.89 0.69 1.42
N ALA A 106 -14.45 0.70 2.62
CA ALA A 106 -13.85 0.08 3.79
C ALA A 106 -13.62 -1.43 3.58
N TRP A 107 -14.59 -2.12 2.99
CA TRP A 107 -14.52 -3.54 2.67
C TRP A 107 -13.35 -3.87 1.72
N ASN A 108 -13.22 -3.11 0.62
CA ASN A 108 -12.13 -3.30 -0.34
C ASN A 108 -10.77 -2.94 0.26
N LEU A 109 -10.67 -1.86 1.04
CA LEU A 109 -9.44 -1.48 1.73
C LEU A 109 -9.03 -2.52 2.77
N TRP A 110 -10.00 -3.13 3.44
CA TRP A 110 -9.80 -4.22 4.38
C TRP A 110 -9.23 -5.47 3.69
N LEU A 111 -9.82 -5.88 2.54
CA LEU A 111 -9.33 -7.01 1.76
C LEU A 111 -7.93 -6.75 1.17
N PHE A 112 -7.65 -5.53 0.71
CA PHE A 112 -6.32 -5.11 0.28
C PHE A 112 -5.27 -5.39 1.33
N ALA A 113 -5.48 -4.90 2.55
CA ALA A 113 -4.48 -5.02 3.60
C ALA A 113 -4.33 -6.46 4.10
N ILE A 114 -5.42 -7.24 4.14
CA ILE A 114 -5.36 -8.69 4.43
C ILE A 114 -4.47 -9.42 3.43
N LEU A 115 -4.76 -9.28 2.13
CA LEU A 115 -4.02 -10.00 1.09
C LEU A 115 -2.57 -9.55 1.00
N ASN A 116 -2.31 -8.24 1.10
CA ASN A 116 -0.95 -7.71 1.09
C ASN A 116 -0.12 -8.13 2.32
N THR A 117 -0.77 -8.27 3.48
CA THR A 117 -0.07 -8.75 4.67
C THR A 117 0.09 -10.27 4.66
N SER A 118 -0.84 -11.00 4.04
CA SER A 118 -0.81 -12.47 4.00
C SER A 118 0.37 -13.04 3.18
N GLU A 119 0.92 -12.28 2.22
CA GLU A 119 2.06 -12.70 1.40
C GLU A 119 3.43 -12.48 2.09
N ILE A 120 3.43 -11.92 3.31
CA ILE A 120 4.67 -11.51 4.00
C ILE A 120 5.66 -12.66 4.18
N GLY A 121 5.17 -13.88 4.44
CA GLY A 121 6.02 -15.06 4.55
C GLY A 121 6.74 -15.39 3.25
N ILE A 122 6.08 -15.25 2.10
CA ILE A 122 6.69 -15.48 0.79
C ILE A 122 7.85 -14.51 0.58
N GLN A 123 7.63 -13.22 0.87
CA GLN A 123 8.62 -12.18 0.65
C GLN A 123 9.80 -12.28 1.62
N LEU A 124 9.53 -12.50 2.91
CA LEU A 124 10.60 -12.65 3.91
C LEU A 124 11.46 -13.89 3.64
N THR A 125 10.86 -15.02 3.29
CA THR A 125 11.63 -16.23 2.94
C THR A 125 12.46 -16.04 1.68
N GLN A 126 11.99 -15.24 0.70
CA GLN A 126 12.80 -14.89 -0.46
C GLN A 126 14.00 -14.01 -0.07
N TYR A 127 13.84 -13.06 0.84
CA TYR A 127 14.95 -12.25 1.35
C TYR A 127 15.99 -13.11 2.09
N PHE A 128 15.53 -14.12 2.83
CA PHE A 128 16.43 -15.06 3.51
C PHE A 128 17.29 -15.89 2.54
N VAL A 129 16.83 -16.18 1.32
CA VAL A 129 17.66 -16.86 0.31
C VAL A 129 18.93 -16.08 0.00
N TYR A 130 18.86 -14.75 -0.04
CA TYR A 130 20.02 -13.89 -0.28
C TYR A 130 21.00 -13.83 0.90
N ILE A 131 20.58 -14.22 2.10
CA ILE A 131 21.45 -14.34 3.29
C ILE A 131 22.07 -15.73 3.35
N ALA A 132 21.25 -16.77 3.20
CA ALA A 132 21.64 -18.16 3.41
C ALA A 132 22.27 -18.83 2.17
N GLY A 133 22.14 -18.18 1.01
CA GLY A 133 22.65 -18.66 -0.28
C GLY A 133 21.66 -19.56 -1.04
N PRO A 134 21.91 -19.78 -2.35
CA PRO A 134 20.98 -20.50 -3.25
C PRO A 134 20.64 -21.93 -2.80
N GLN A 135 21.54 -22.59 -2.11
CA GLN A 135 21.33 -23.96 -1.59
C GLN A 135 20.19 -24.04 -0.57
N SER A 136 19.81 -22.92 0.05
CA SER A 136 18.71 -22.85 1.01
C SER A 136 17.33 -22.70 0.36
N GLU A 137 17.26 -22.43 -0.94
CA GLU A 137 16.03 -22.09 -1.65
C GLU A 137 14.96 -23.18 -1.53
N SER A 138 15.35 -24.48 -1.67
CA SER A 138 14.42 -25.61 -1.55
C SER A 138 13.74 -25.67 -0.17
N THR A 139 14.47 -25.37 0.90
CA THR A 139 13.95 -25.34 2.26
C THR A 139 13.09 -24.09 2.51
N LEU A 140 13.57 -22.93 2.09
CA LEU A 140 12.92 -21.65 2.31
C LEU A 140 11.69 -21.45 1.40
N ALA A 141 11.58 -22.19 0.29
CA ALA A 141 10.40 -22.21 -0.57
C ALA A 141 9.35 -23.25 -0.14
N ASN A 142 9.65 -24.09 0.86
CA ASN A 142 8.70 -25.08 1.35
C ASN A 142 7.45 -24.38 1.91
N PRO A 143 6.22 -24.74 1.46
CA PRO A 143 4.98 -24.08 1.89
C PRO A 143 4.77 -24.10 3.41
N TRP A 144 5.16 -25.18 4.09
CA TRP A 144 5.05 -25.29 5.55
C TRP A 144 6.02 -24.37 6.29
N PHE A 145 7.23 -24.19 5.73
CA PHE A 145 8.19 -23.22 6.27
C PHE A 145 7.66 -21.79 6.12
N VAL A 146 7.17 -21.43 4.93
CA VAL A 146 6.55 -20.13 4.65
C VAL A 146 5.33 -19.89 5.57
N ALA A 147 4.48 -20.91 5.75
CA ALA A 147 3.34 -20.83 6.68
C ALA A 147 3.79 -20.59 8.13
N GLY A 148 4.86 -21.27 8.59
CA GLY A 148 5.46 -21.05 9.91
C GLY A 148 5.96 -19.60 10.09
N VAL A 149 6.63 -19.04 9.09
CA VAL A 149 7.04 -17.63 9.09
C VAL A 149 5.83 -16.70 9.15
N ASN A 150 4.75 -16.98 8.41
CA ASN A 150 3.52 -16.21 8.49
C ASN A 150 2.92 -16.23 9.91
N VAL A 151 2.86 -17.39 10.58
CA VAL A 151 2.35 -17.50 11.95
C VAL A 151 3.14 -16.62 12.91
N VAL A 152 4.47 -16.68 12.85
CA VAL A 152 5.34 -15.91 13.75
C VAL A 152 5.18 -14.40 13.48
N VAL A 153 5.25 -13.98 12.24
CA VAL A 153 5.23 -12.55 11.88
C VAL A 153 3.85 -11.93 12.11
N ILE A 154 2.78 -12.58 11.63
CA ILE A 154 1.41 -12.08 11.84
C ILE A 154 1.06 -12.10 13.34
N GLY A 155 1.48 -13.11 14.08
CA GLY A 155 1.32 -13.15 15.54
C GLY A 155 2.01 -11.97 16.24
N ALA A 156 3.23 -11.64 15.83
CA ALA A 156 3.96 -10.46 16.34
C ALA A 156 3.25 -9.15 15.97
N LEU A 157 2.74 -9.01 14.73
CA LEU A 157 1.96 -7.85 14.29
C LEU A 157 0.68 -7.66 15.12
N VAL A 158 -0.04 -8.74 15.40
CA VAL A 158 -1.20 -8.74 16.29
C VAL A 158 -0.81 -8.21 17.68
N GLY A 159 0.26 -8.75 18.27
CA GLY A 159 0.75 -8.32 19.58
C GLY A 159 1.12 -6.83 19.61
N ILE A 160 1.90 -6.36 18.64
CA ILE A 160 2.31 -4.94 18.51
C ILE A 160 1.08 -4.04 18.34
N THR A 161 0.12 -4.46 17.52
CA THR A 161 -1.08 -3.67 17.25
C THR A 161 -2.01 -3.59 18.47
N ILE A 162 -2.08 -4.64 19.30
CA ILE A 162 -2.82 -4.61 20.57
C ILE A 162 -2.19 -3.60 21.54
N ILE A 163 -0.84 -3.56 21.64
CA ILE A 163 -0.12 -2.56 22.45
C ILE A 163 -0.36 -1.14 21.92
N GLY A 164 -0.55 -1.01 20.60
CA GLY A 164 -0.95 0.21 19.94
C GLY A 164 0.21 1.11 19.50
N LEU A 165 -0.11 2.34 19.10
CA LEU A 165 0.83 3.29 18.49
C LEU A 165 1.94 3.75 19.42
N SER A 166 1.83 3.58 20.73
CA SER A 166 2.92 3.87 21.66
C SER A 166 4.20 3.10 21.32
N VAL A 167 4.07 1.87 20.80
CA VAL A 167 5.18 1.04 20.27
C VAL A 167 5.23 1.11 18.76
N GLY A 168 4.06 1.03 18.08
CA GLY A 168 3.96 1.00 16.63
C GLY A 168 4.66 2.18 15.95
N LYS A 169 4.49 3.42 16.45
CA LYS A 169 5.15 4.61 15.88
C LYS A 169 6.68 4.54 15.86
N TRP A 170 7.30 3.91 16.86
CA TRP A 170 8.75 3.73 16.90
C TRP A 170 9.20 2.73 15.83
N LEU A 171 8.45 1.64 15.64
CA LEU A 171 8.70 0.68 14.57
C LEU A 171 8.54 1.35 13.18
N HIS A 172 7.49 2.16 12.99
CA HIS A 172 7.27 2.90 11.75
C HIS A 172 8.38 3.93 11.49
N LYS A 173 8.79 4.67 12.51
CA LYS A 173 9.88 5.67 12.40
C LYS A 173 11.21 4.99 12.08
N ALA A 174 11.55 3.91 12.79
CA ALA A 174 12.75 3.13 12.53
C ALA A 174 12.73 2.52 11.12
N GLY A 175 11.61 1.95 10.70
CA GLY A 175 11.42 1.41 9.35
C GLY A 175 11.56 2.47 8.27
N GLY A 176 10.97 3.64 8.44
CA GLY A 176 11.11 4.77 7.50
C GLY A 176 12.55 5.26 7.39
N LEU A 177 13.27 5.36 8.51
CA LEU A 177 14.68 5.74 8.50
C LEU A 177 15.56 4.66 7.83
N LEU A 178 15.34 3.38 8.16
CA LEU A 178 16.04 2.26 7.52
C LEU A 178 15.77 2.22 6.02
N MET A 179 14.54 2.53 5.59
CA MET A 179 14.19 2.63 4.17
C MET A 179 15.04 3.70 3.47
N LEU A 180 15.14 4.89 4.05
CA LEU A 180 15.97 5.98 3.50
C LEU A 180 17.44 5.58 3.45
N LEU A 181 17.98 4.95 4.50
CA LEU A 181 19.36 4.47 4.54
C LEU A 181 19.60 3.37 3.50
N THR A 182 18.65 2.46 3.31
CA THR A 182 18.73 1.42 2.29
C THR A 182 18.77 2.03 0.90
N PHE A 183 17.89 2.99 0.60
CA PHE A 183 17.93 3.68 -0.69
C PHE A 183 19.22 4.48 -0.87
N ALA A 184 19.73 5.17 0.16
CA ALA A 184 21.03 5.81 0.09
C ALA A 184 22.15 4.81 -0.26
N THR A 185 22.14 3.62 0.35
CA THR A 185 23.08 2.53 0.02
C THR A 185 22.95 2.11 -1.44
N ILE A 186 21.73 1.88 -1.93
CA ILE A 186 21.45 1.48 -3.31
C ILE A 186 21.95 2.54 -4.30
N LEU A 187 21.79 3.82 -3.99
CA LEU A 187 22.22 4.93 -4.85
C LEU A 187 23.75 5.07 -4.88
N ILE A 188 24.43 4.81 -3.77
CA ILE A 188 25.87 4.88 -3.65
C ILE A 188 26.54 3.67 -4.32
N LEU A 189 25.92 2.51 -4.30
CA LEU A 189 26.51 1.24 -4.74
C LEU A 189 26.99 1.25 -6.21
N PRO A 190 26.22 1.74 -7.21
CA PRO A 190 26.73 1.89 -8.58
C PRO A 190 27.89 2.88 -8.70
N ILE A 191 27.92 3.93 -7.88
CA ILE A 191 29.02 4.90 -7.86
C ILE A 191 30.31 4.22 -7.40
N LEU A 192 30.24 3.45 -6.31
CA LEU A 192 31.38 2.69 -5.80
C LEU A 192 31.85 1.63 -6.81
N ASN A 193 30.91 0.94 -7.47
CA ASN A 193 31.23 -0.04 -8.50
C ASN A 193 31.87 0.59 -9.74
N TRP A 194 31.46 1.81 -10.12
CA TRP A 194 32.07 2.54 -11.20
C TRP A 194 33.50 2.96 -10.85
N PHE A 195 33.76 3.53 -9.66
CA PHE A 195 35.09 3.86 -9.21
C PHE A 195 36.02 2.66 -9.08
N ASN A 196 35.47 1.49 -8.75
CA ASN A 196 36.20 0.24 -8.66
C ASN A 196 36.41 -0.46 -10.03
N GLY A 197 35.86 0.12 -11.11
CA GLY A 197 35.99 -0.41 -12.48
C GLY A 197 35.15 -1.67 -12.77
N THR A 198 34.22 -2.04 -11.87
CA THR A 198 33.31 -3.20 -12.06
C THR A 198 32.19 -2.89 -13.04
N ILE A 199 31.79 -1.64 -13.18
CA ILE A 199 30.91 -1.17 -14.24
C ILE A 199 31.60 -0.13 -15.11
N PRO A 200 31.46 -0.20 -16.46
CA PRO A 200 32.24 0.65 -17.36
C PRO A 200 31.76 2.10 -17.40
N THR A 201 30.49 2.36 -17.15
CA THR A 201 29.88 3.69 -17.26
C THR A 201 28.88 3.94 -16.14
N TYR A 202 28.90 5.17 -15.62
CA TYR A 202 27.88 5.64 -14.67
C TYR A 202 26.86 6.54 -15.39
N LYS A 203 25.65 6.01 -15.63
CA LYS A 203 24.54 6.72 -16.27
C LYS A 203 23.27 6.59 -15.44
N PRO A 204 23.13 7.36 -14.36
CA PRO A 204 22.02 7.22 -13.43
C PRO A 204 20.67 7.65 -14.01
N ILE A 205 20.66 8.49 -15.04
CA ILE A 205 19.45 8.99 -15.68
C ILE A 205 19.60 8.86 -17.19
N THR A 206 18.63 8.18 -17.81
CA THR A 206 18.51 8.03 -19.26
C THR A 206 17.09 8.48 -19.67
N PHE A 207 17.00 9.35 -20.69
CA PHE A 207 15.71 9.78 -21.23
C PHE A 207 15.46 9.08 -22.57
N GLU A 208 15.08 7.80 -22.50
CA GLU A 208 14.67 7.06 -23.69
C GLU A 208 13.15 6.97 -23.72
N MET A 209 12.56 7.23 -24.90
CA MET A 209 11.12 7.12 -25.07
C MET A 209 10.70 5.65 -25.07
N PRO A 210 9.67 5.28 -24.28
CA PRO A 210 9.21 3.91 -24.26
C PRO A 210 8.54 3.52 -25.60
N VAL A 211 8.79 2.30 -26.05
CA VAL A 211 7.99 1.71 -27.11
C VAL A 211 6.64 1.32 -26.53
N MET A 212 5.57 1.89 -27.08
CA MET A 212 4.21 1.64 -26.57
C MET A 212 3.76 0.22 -26.92
N SER A 213 3.58 -0.58 -25.89
CA SER A 213 3.09 -1.96 -25.97
C SER A 213 2.12 -2.25 -24.82
N LEU A 214 1.42 -3.39 -24.89
CA LEU A 214 0.56 -3.81 -23.78
C LEU A 214 1.34 -3.98 -22.47
N LEU A 215 2.58 -4.50 -22.55
CA LEU A 215 3.46 -4.62 -21.39
C LEU A 215 3.85 -3.24 -20.83
N THR A 216 4.19 -2.27 -21.69
CA THR A 216 4.53 -0.91 -21.29
C THR A 216 3.36 -0.23 -20.58
N LEU A 217 2.13 -0.36 -21.11
CA LEU A 217 0.92 0.16 -20.49
C LEU A 217 0.63 -0.52 -19.13
N ASN A 218 0.84 -1.84 -19.05
CA ASN A 218 0.68 -2.59 -17.80
C ASN A 218 1.68 -2.09 -16.74
N ILE A 219 2.94 -1.95 -17.11
CA ILE A 219 3.98 -1.46 -16.19
C ILE A 219 3.70 0.01 -15.82
N LEU A 220 3.27 0.87 -16.76
CA LEU A 220 2.88 2.25 -16.45
C LEU A 220 1.72 2.31 -15.44
N GLY A 221 0.70 1.47 -15.60
CA GLY A 221 -0.38 1.34 -14.61
C GLY A 221 0.12 0.90 -13.24
N LYS A 222 1.05 -0.07 -13.21
CA LYS A 222 1.69 -0.55 -11.96
C LYS A 222 2.59 0.51 -11.33
N MET A 223 3.36 1.27 -12.11
CA MET A 223 4.18 2.39 -11.61
C MET A 223 3.29 3.54 -11.11
N GLY A 224 2.21 3.87 -11.83
CA GLY A 224 1.26 4.90 -11.42
C GLY A 224 0.52 4.51 -10.15
N PHE A 225 -0.51 3.69 -10.27
CA PHE A 225 -1.34 3.34 -9.12
C PHE A 225 -0.61 2.41 -8.13
N GLY A 226 -0.01 1.31 -8.62
CA GLY A 226 0.55 0.28 -7.76
C GLY A 226 1.68 0.78 -6.85
N ALA A 227 2.64 1.51 -7.43
CA ALA A 227 3.82 1.98 -6.71
C ALA A 227 3.59 3.31 -5.97
N LEU A 228 2.82 4.23 -6.56
CA LEU A 228 2.66 5.59 -6.06
C LEU A 228 1.34 5.81 -5.31
N GLY A 229 0.49 4.78 -5.15
CA GLY A 229 -0.70 4.84 -4.29
C GLY A 229 -0.34 4.79 -2.81
N GLY A 230 -1.11 5.50 -1.93
CA GLY A 230 -0.91 5.40 -0.49
C GLY A 230 -1.05 6.67 0.33
N PHE A 231 -1.24 7.82 -0.28
CA PHE A 231 -1.35 9.09 0.47
C PHE A 231 -2.56 9.12 1.41
N GLU A 232 -3.68 8.56 1.01
CA GLU A 232 -4.91 8.52 1.80
C GLU A 232 -4.78 7.61 3.02
N TYR A 233 -3.82 6.67 3.01
CA TYR A 233 -3.66 5.71 4.10
C TYR A 233 -3.31 6.40 5.43
N VAL A 234 -2.57 7.50 5.38
CA VAL A 234 -2.24 8.31 6.56
C VAL A 234 -3.48 9.02 7.11
N ALA A 235 -4.45 9.36 6.26
CA ALA A 235 -5.70 9.98 6.69
C ALA A 235 -6.61 9.02 7.50
N ILE A 236 -6.39 7.71 7.42
CA ILE A 236 -7.08 6.73 8.27
C ILE A 236 -6.79 7.00 9.76
N HIS A 237 -5.60 7.52 10.06
CA HIS A 237 -5.15 7.87 11.41
C HIS A 237 -5.33 9.36 11.76
N ALA A 238 -6.28 10.05 11.12
CA ALA A 238 -6.51 11.48 11.36
C ALA A 238 -6.83 11.77 12.84
N GLY A 239 -7.57 10.89 13.51
CA GLY A 239 -7.88 10.99 14.93
C GLY A 239 -6.66 10.95 15.86
N GLU A 240 -5.53 10.38 15.43
CA GLU A 240 -4.28 10.28 16.19
C GLU A 240 -3.22 11.30 15.77
N ALA A 241 -3.47 12.06 14.67
CA ALA A 241 -2.57 13.10 14.21
C ALA A 241 -2.77 14.40 15.01
N ARG A 242 -1.66 15.07 15.32
CA ARG A 242 -1.67 16.42 15.86
C ARG A 242 -1.98 17.38 14.71
N ASP A 243 -3.06 18.17 14.81
CA ASP A 243 -3.51 19.09 13.76
C ASP A 243 -3.66 18.36 12.40
N ALA A 244 -4.57 17.35 12.34
CA ALA A 244 -4.75 16.47 11.17
C ALA A 244 -5.03 17.25 9.88
N GLU A 245 -5.84 18.32 9.94
CA GLU A 245 -6.19 19.16 8.79
C GLU A 245 -4.94 19.70 8.06
N ARG A 246 -3.95 20.16 8.81
CA ARG A 246 -2.72 20.77 8.24
C ARG A 246 -1.57 19.79 8.11
N SER A 247 -1.35 18.94 9.13
CA SER A 247 -0.14 18.10 9.18
C SER A 247 -0.17 16.97 8.15
N ILE A 248 -1.35 16.39 7.85
CA ILE A 248 -1.48 15.36 6.80
C ILE A 248 -1.19 15.98 5.43
N GLY A 249 -1.79 17.12 5.07
CA GLY A 249 -1.52 17.77 3.80
C GLY A 249 -0.05 18.20 3.62
N ARG A 250 0.58 18.71 4.69
CA ARG A 250 2.02 19.04 4.67
C ARG A 250 2.90 17.81 4.53
N SER A 251 2.57 16.72 5.19
CA SER A 251 3.34 15.48 5.09
C SER A 251 3.28 14.89 3.67
N VAL A 252 2.13 14.97 3.00
CA VAL A 252 1.99 14.60 1.57
C VAL A 252 2.91 15.45 0.70
N ALA A 253 2.88 16.77 0.86
CA ALA A 253 3.70 17.70 0.07
C ALA A 253 5.22 17.48 0.25
N ILE A 254 5.66 17.05 1.44
CA ILE A 254 7.07 16.75 1.74
C ILE A 254 7.45 15.36 1.23
N ALA A 255 6.62 14.35 1.47
CA ALA A 255 6.94 12.97 1.11
C ALA A 255 6.92 12.73 -0.42
N ALA A 256 6.02 13.41 -1.15
CA ALA A 256 5.82 13.17 -2.57
C ALA A 256 7.09 13.31 -3.43
N PRO A 257 7.85 14.42 -3.40
CA PRO A 257 9.06 14.53 -4.20
C PRO A 257 10.15 13.54 -3.79
N ILE A 258 10.26 13.25 -2.48
CA ILE A 258 11.23 12.26 -1.97
C ILE A 258 10.94 10.89 -2.56
N ILE A 259 9.69 10.44 -2.54
CA ILE A 259 9.26 9.13 -3.03
C ILE A 259 9.53 8.98 -4.53
N VAL A 260 9.20 10.00 -5.34
CA VAL A 260 9.46 9.97 -6.80
C VAL A 260 10.96 9.86 -7.08
N ILE A 261 11.79 10.64 -6.38
CA ILE A 261 13.26 10.60 -6.53
C ILE A 261 13.79 9.21 -6.14
N LEU A 262 13.32 8.64 -5.03
CA LEU A 262 13.74 7.30 -4.59
C LEU A 262 13.40 6.23 -5.64
N PHE A 263 12.21 6.28 -6.25
CA PHE A 263 11.83 5.32 -7.28
C PHE A 263 12.64 5.50 -8.56
N ILE A 264 12.82 6.73 -9.06
CA ILE A 264 13.62 6.98 -10.28
C ILE A 264 15.06 6.50 -10.08
N LEU A 265 15.74 7.02 -9.06
CA LEU A 265 17.15 6.71 -8.84
C LEU A 265 17.35 5.27 -8.38
N GLY A 266 16.45 4.71 -7.57
CA GLY A 266 16.49 3.31 -7.16
C GLY A 266 16.38 2.37 -8.35
N THR A 267 15.45 2.62 -9.28
CA THR A 267 15.31 1.85 -10.52
C THR A 267 16.56 1.97 -11.40
N SER A 268 17.11 3.20 -11.55
CA SER A 268 18.37 3.42 -12.28
C SER A 268 19.52 2.60 -11.69
N SER A 269 19.62 2.59 -10.35
CA SER A 269 20.68 1.86 -9.65
C SER A 269 20.60 0.35 -9.89
N VAL A 270 19.38 -0.21 -9.91
CA VAL A 270 19.17 -1.63 -10.24
C VAL A 270 19.67 -1.93 -11.65
N LEU A 271 19.27 -1.12 -12.63
CA LEU A 271 19.63 -1.33 -14.05
C LEU A 271 21.12 -1.14 -14.35
N MET A 272 21.84 -0.36 -13.54
CA MET A 272 23.30 -0.23 -13.70
C MET A 272 24.08 -1.47 -13.25
N LEU A 273 23.51 -2.29 -12.36
CA LEU A 273 24.19 -3.45 -11.77
C LEU A 273 23.61 -4.79 -12.22
N ILE A 274 22.35 -4.82 -12.65
CA ILE A 274 21.63 -6.06 -12.98
C ILE A 274 21.02 -5.95 -14.38
N PRO A 275 21.30 -6.90 -15.29
CA PRO A 275 20.62 -6.97 -16.58
C PRO A 275 19.09 -7.07 -16.41
N GLN A 276 18.36 -6.38 -17.28
CA GLN A 276 16.89 -6.27 -17.24
C GLN A 276 16.17 -7.63 -17.16
N GLU A 277 16.69 -8.64 -17.86
CA GLU A 277 16.13 -9.98 -17.96
C GLU A 277 16.27 -10.78 -16.65
N GLN A 278 17.28 -10.45 -15.84
CA GLN A 278 17.66 -11.20 -14.63
C GLN A 278 17.07 -10.61 -13.34
N ILE A 279 16.23 -9.59 -13.45
CA ILE A 279 15.69 -8.90 -12.29
C ILE A 279 14.68 -9.79 -11.53
N ASP A 280 14.96 -10.02 -10.25
CA ASP A 280 14.05 -10.69 -9.31
C ASP A 280 12.89 -9.73 -8.94
N LEU A 281 11.67 -10.08 -9.35
CA LEU A 281 10.49 -9.25 -9.10
C LEU A 281 9.94 -9.34 -7.66
N ILE A 282 10.37 -10.36 -6.89
CA ILE A 282 10.00 -10.49 -5.47
C ILE A 282 10.99 -9.73 -4.60
N ALA A 283 12.28 -9.86 -4.89
CA ALA A 283 13.38 -9.37 -4.07
C ALA A 283 14.43 -8.57 -4.87
N PRO A 284 14.04 -7.52 -5.65
CA PRO A 284 14.99 -6.77 -6.47
C PRO A 284 16.04 -6.02 -5.63
N ILE A 285 15.67 -5.57 -4.44
CA ILE A 285 16.59 -4.83 -3.57
C ILE A 285 17.61 -5.74 -2.88
N PRO A 286 17.23 -6.87 -2.27
CA PRO A 286 18.24 -7.86 -1.85
C PRO A 286 19.17 -8.29 -2.97
N GLN A 287 18.65 -8.46 -4.20
CA GLN A 287 19.44 -8.83 -5.37
C GLN A 287 20.52 -7.79 -5.69
N ILE A 288 20.16 -6.50 -5.81
CA ILE A 288 21.13 -5.44 -6.11
C ILE A 288 22.19 -5.30 -5.00
N LEU A 289 21.79 -5.43 -3.73
CA LEU A 289 22.73 -5.37 -2.62
C LEU A 289 23.73 -6.53 -2.66
N SER A 290 23.23 -7.75 -2.93
CA SER A 290 24.10 -8.93 -3.07
C SER A 290 25.08 -8.77 -4.23
N VAL A 291 24.61 -8.38 -5.41
CA VAL A 291 25.46 -8.19 -6.60
C VAL A 291 26.45 -7.05 -6.39
N GLY A 292 26.00 -5.88 -5.94
CA GLY A 292 26.81 -4.68 -5.84
C GLY A 292 27.89 -4.76 -4.75
N PHE A 293 27.62 -5.38 -3.60
CA PHE A 293 28.61 -5.62 -2.58
C PHE A 293 29.55 -6.77 -2.96
N GLY A 294 29.01 -7.84 -3.59
CA GLY A 294 29.79 -8.96 -4.06
C GLY A 294 30.86 -8.55 -5.09
N SER A 295 30.50 -7.68 -6.04
CA SER A 295 31.43 -7.16 -7.05
C SER A 295 32.51 -6.24 -6.48
N LEU A 296 32.30 -5.63 -5.33
CA LEU A 296 33.29 -4.84 -4.60
C LEU A 296 34.23 -5.70 -3.73
N GLY A 297 34.00 -7.03 -3.65
CA GLY A 297 34.72 -7.90 -2.74
C GLY A 297 34.46 -7.56 -1.26
N ALA A 298 33.38 -6.84 -0.99
CA ALA A 298 33.02 -6.46 0.36
C ALA A 298 32.68 -7.70 1.19
N VAL A 299 33.10 -7.68 2.46
CA VAL A 299 32.86 -8.76 3.40
C VAL A 299 31.37 -9.08 3.46
N ILE A 300 31.00 -10.35 3.39
CA ILE A 300 29.64 -10.90 3.45
C ILE A 300 28.77 -10.21 4.53
N SER A 301 29.36 -9.75 5.63
CA SER A 301 28.69 -9.09 6.74
C SER A 301 27.91 -7.83 6.36
N ILE A 302 28.38 -6.98 5.43
CA ILE A 302 27.71 -5.72 5.08
C ILE A 302 26.43 -5.99 4.29
N GLY A 303 26.51 -6.87 3.26
CA GLY A 303 25.32 -7.28 2.50
C GLY A 303 24.27 -7.94 3.40
N THR A 304 24.70 -8.84 4.28
CA THR A 304 23.83 -9.52 5.25
C THR A 304 23.14 -8.52 6.21
N LEU A 305 23.87 -7.57 6.78
CA LEU A 305 23.28 -6.54 7.66
C LEU A 305 22.24 -5.69 6.93
N THR A 306 22.54 -5.34 5.65
CA THR A 306 21.59 -4.56 4.85
C THR A 306 20.33 -5.36 4.54
N ILE A 307 20.43 -6.65 4.25
CA ILE A 307 19.26 -7.52 4.02
C ILE A 307 18.46 -7.71 5.32
N LEU A 308 19.12 -7.83 6.47
CA LEU A 308 18.43 -7.84 7.77
C LEU A 308 17.67 -6.53 8.04
N ALA A 309 18.23 -5.38 7.64
CA ALA A 309 17.51 -4.11 7.68
C ALA A 309 16.27 -4.13 6.77
N LEU A 310 16.35 -4.73 5.59
CA LEU A 310 15.18 -4.90 4.69
C LEU A 310 14.08 -5.78 5.28
N LEU A 311 14.44 -6.86 5.98
CA LEU A 311 13.47 -7.69 6.71
C LEU A 311 12.74 -6.83 7.76
N SER A 312 13.49 -6.00 8.50
CA SER A 312 12.92 -5.09 9.50
C SER A 312 12.00 -4.04 8.86
N ILE A 313 12.39 -3.46 7.73
CA ILE A 313 11.56 -2.54 6.94
C ILE A 313 10.25 -3.21 6.52
N ARG A 314 10.31 -4.44 6.00
CA ARG A 314 9.11 -5.14 5.53
C ARG A 314 8.14 -5.44 6.67
N ILE A 315 8.64 -5.80 7.85
CA ILE A 315 7.83 -5.98 9.05
C ILE A 315 7.21 -4.64 9.48
N ALA A 316 7.97 -3.55 9.42
CA ALA A 316 7.45 -2.21 9.74
C ALA A 316 6.35 -1.76 8.75
N GLN A 317 6.52 -1.99 7.44
CA GLN A 317 5.49 -1.74 6.43
C GLN A 317 4.21 -2.53 6.71
N ALA A 318 4.35 -3.83 7.00
CA ALA A 318 3.23 -4.68 7.35
C ALA A 318 2.54 -4.20 8.63
N SER A 319 3.29 -3.67 9.62
CA SER A 319 2.73 -3.10 10.86
C SER A 319 1.89 -1.85 10.60
N VAL A 320 2.35 -0.95 9.71
CA VAL A 320 1.56 0.23 9.29
C VAL A 320 0.24 -0.21 8.68
N MET A 321 0.30 -1.09 7.69
CA MET A 321 -0.85 -1.57 6.95
C MET A 321 -1.82 -2.34 7.84
N PHE A 322 -1.32 -3.28 8.63
CA PHE A 322 -2.12 -4.08 9.54
C PHE A 322 -2.80 -3.22 10.61
N GLY A 323 -2.05 -2.28 11.21
CA GLY A 323 -2.57 -1.38 12.24
C GLY A 323 -3.73 -0.49 11.75
N GLY A 324 -3.60 0.12 10.57
CA GLY A 324 -4.67 0.90 9.95
C GLY A 324 -5.88 0.05 9.61
N ASN A 325 -5.64 -1.13 9.02
CA ASN A 325 -6.70 -2.03 8.59
C ASN A 325 -7.59 -2.55 9.73
N THR A 326 -7.00 -2.79 10.90
CA THR A 326 -7.76 -3.28 12.07
C THR A 326 -8.77 -2.29 12.63
N ARG A 327 -8.72 -1.02 12.22
CA ARG A 327 -9.68 0.03 12.63
C ARG A 327 -10.92 0.07 11.76
N LEU A 328 -10.85 -0.39 10.53
CA LEU A 328 -11.97 -0.34 9.60
C LEU A 328 -13.21 -1.12 10.09
N PRO A 329 -13.09 -2.38 10.61
CA PRO A 329 -14.21 -3.06 11.20
C PRO A 329 -14.80 -2.36 12.45
N MET A 330 -13.95 -1.68 13.23
CA MET A 330 -14.42 -0.89 14.38
C MET A 330 -15.26 0.30 13.91
N VAL A 331 -14.80 1.06 12.92
CA VAL A 331 -15.52 2.22 12.39
C VAL A 331 -16.86 1.79 11.76
N ALA A 332 -16.88 0.70 10.99
CA ALA A 332 -18.11 0.12 10.47
C ALA A 332 -19.05 -0.39 11.59
N GLY A 333 -18.49 -0.84 12.71
CA GLY A 333 -19.25 -1.18 13.92
C GLY A 333 -19.91 0.02 14.58
N TRP A 334 -19.25 1.19 14.59
CA TRP A 334 -19.86 2.44 15.07
C TRP A 334 -21.10 2.86 14.26
N ASP A 335 -21.11 2.51 12.97
CA ASP A 335 -22.25 2.75 12.07
C ASP A 335 -23.29 1.63 12.11
N ASN A 336 -23.16 0.68 13.05
CA ASN A 336 -24.02 -0.50 13.20
C ASN A 336 -24.06 -1.43 11.96
N LEU A 337 -23.08 -1.30 11.06
CA LEU A 337 -22.96 -2.17 9.88
C LEU A 337 -22.27 -3.51 10.21
N LEU A 338 -21.46 -3.53 11.28
CA LEU A 338 -20.88 -4.74 11.86
C LEU A 338 -21.29 -4.87 13.33
N PRO A 339 -21.19 -6.08 13.91
CA PRO A 339 -21.49 -6.30 15.32
C PRO A 339 -20.70 -5.38 16.26
N ALA A 340 -21.32 -4.90 17.33
CA ALA A 340 -20.68 -4.08 18.36
C ALA A 340 -19.45 -4.74 19.01
N TRP A 341 -19.31 -6.06 18.88
CA TRP A 341 -18.13 -6.83 19.28
C TRP A 341 -16.82 -6.25 18.69
N PHE A 342 -16.85 -5.73 17.46
CA PHE A 342 -15.69 -5.11 16.81
C PHE A 342 -15.27 -3.77 17.42
N THR A 343 -16.19 -3.08 18.15
CA THR A 343 -15.92 -1.79 18.77
C THR A 343 -15.33 -1.88 20.17
N THR A 344 -15.16 -3.11 20.69
CA THR A 344 -14.60 -3.35 22.04
C THR A 344 -13.13 -2.93 22.09
N LEU A 345 -12.83 -1.96 22.98
CA LEU A 345 -11.48 -1.47 23.20
C LEU A 345 -10.79 -2.22 24.36
N HIS A 346 -9.49 -2.46 24.19
CA HIS A 346 -8.64 -3.01 25.25
C HIS A 346 -8.58 -2.06 26.45
N ALA A 347 -8.78 -2.55 27.68
CA ALA A 347 -8.89 -1.71 28.88
C ALA A 347 -7.67 -0.79 29.10
N LYS A 348 -6.44 -1.30 28.91
CA LYS A 348 -5.19 -0.57 29.11
C LYS A 348 -4.75 0.21 27.88
N TYR A 349 -4.79 -0.40 26.70
CA TYR A 349 -4.16 0.16 25.49
C TYR A 349 -5.13 0.96 24.62
N ARG A 350 -6.45 0.86 24.84
CA ARG A 350 -7.49 1.54 24.07
C ARG A 350 -7.47 1.22 22.59
N THR A 351 -7.05 -0.01 22.24
CA THR A 351 -7.03 -0.53 20.88
C THR A 351 -8.20 -1.51 20.65
N PRO A 352 -8.74 -1.65 19.42
CA PRO A 352 -9.88 -2.51 19.13
C PRO A 352 -9.46 -3.99 19.08
N VAL A 353 -9.28 -4.63 20.24
CA VAL A 353 -8.67 -5.95 20.39
C VAL A 353 -9.38 -7.03 19.59
N ASN A 354 -10.71 -7.03 19.57
CA ASN A 354 -11.49 -8.05 18.85
C ASN A 354 -11.34 -7.89 17.32
N SER A 355 -11.31 -6.66 16.83
CA SER A 355 -11.02 -6.38 15.42
C SER A 355 -9.61 -6.82 15.04
N ILE A 356 -8.62 -6.55 15.89
CA ILE A 356 -7.21 -6.95 15.67
C ILE A 356 -7.08 -8.47 15.58
N LEU A 357 -7.68 -9.21 16.52
CA LEU A 357 -7.62 -10.67 16.53
C LEU A 357 -8.32 -11.28 15.31
N PHE A 358 -9.48 -10.74 14.94
CA PHE A 358 -10.23 -11.20 13.77
C PHE A 358 -9.46 -10.97 12.47
N VAL A 359 -8.92 -9.76 12.27
CA VAL A 359 -8.11 -9.43 11.10
C VAL A 359 -6.86 -10.31 11.04
N GLY A 360 -6.18 -10.51 12.16
CA GLY A 360 -5.02 -11.40 12.25
C GLY A 360 -5.33 -12.85 11.86
N ALA A 361 -6.45 -13.40 12.35
CA ALA A 361 -6.87 -14.74 12.01
C ALA A 361 -7.21 -14.91 10.51
N VAL A 362 -7.94 -13.95 9.93
CA VAL A 362 -8.27 -13.98 8.48
C VAL A 362 -7.01 -13.80 7.63
N THR A 363 -6.10 -12.89 8.01
CA THR A 363 -4.82 -12.69 7.30
C THR A 363 -3.99 -13.96 7.29
N LEU A 364 -3.87 -14.64 8.45
CA LEU A 364 -3.14 -15.90 8.55
C LEU A 364 -3.78 -16.99 7.71
N PHE A 365 -5.11 -17.13 7.75
CA PHE A 365 -5.86 -18.08 6.94
C PHE A 365 -5.59 -17.86 5.44
N MET A 366 -5.68 -16.62 4.95
CA MET A 366 -5.41 -16.27 3.54
C MET A 366 -3.95 -16.56 3.16
N GLY A 367 -3.00 -16.30 4.05
CA GLY A 367 -1.58 -16.59 3.82
C GLY A 367 -1.28 -18.08 3.70
N ILE A 368 -2.01 -18.95 4.42
CA ILE A 368 -1.87 -20.40 4.31
C ILE A 368 -2.54 -20.90 3.03
N VAL A 369 -3.80 -20.49 2.78
CA VAL A 369 -4.57 -20.92 1.60
C VAL A 369 -3.91 -20.48 0.30
N GLY A 370 -3.32 -19.29 0.27
CA GLY A 370 -2.64 -18.75 -0.91
C GLY A 370 -1.40 -19.54 -1.37
N LEU A 371 -0.88 -20.43 -0.52
CA LEU A 371 0.27 -21.30 -0.85
C LEU A 371 -0.14 -22.62 -1.48
N ILE A 372 -1.44 -22.95 -1.53
CA ILE A 372 -1.90 -24.26 -1.96
C ILE A 372 -1.99 -24.34 -3.49
N GLY A 373 -1.28 -25.32 -4.08
CA GLY A 373 -1.46 -25.72 -5.47
C GLY A 373 -0.89 -24.78 -6.55
N VAL A 374 -0.02 -23.82 -6.16
CA VAL A 374 0.64 -22.89 -7.09
C VAL A 374 2.12 -22.71 -6.74
N GLY A 375 2.93 -22.38 -7.76
CA GLY A 375 4.33 -22.03 -7.55
C GLY A 375 4.50 -20.72 -6.80
N LYS A 376 5.62 -20.53 -6.10
CA LYS A 376 5.91 -19.36 -5.25
C LYS A 376 5.74 -18.01 -5.97
N GLN A 377 6.24 -17.91 -7.20
CA GLN A 377 6.12 -16.67 -7.99
C GLN A 377 4.67 -16.40 -8.43
N GLU A 378 3.93 -17.42 -8.85
CA GLU A 378 2.51 -17.27 -9.22
C GLU A 378 1.68 -16.91 -7.99
N ALA A 379 1.89 -17.58 -6.83
CA ALA A 379 1.23 -17.26 -5.56
C ALA A 379 1.44 -15.79 -5.17
N PHE A 380 2.69 -15.31 -5.24
CA PHE A 380 3.01 -13.91 -4.97
C PHE A 380 2.27 -12.97 -5.90
N GLN A 381 2.32 -13.21 -7.22
CA GLN A 381 1.68 -12.34 -8.21
C GLN A 381 0.15 -12.35 -8.10
N LEU A 382 -0.48 -13.50 -7.78
CA LEU A 382 -1.92 -13.58 -7.55
C LEU A 382 -2.36 -12.75 -6.35
N LEU A 383 -1.69 -12.93 -5.20
CA LEU A 383 -2.01 -12.18 -3.98
C LEU A 383 -1.73 -10.69 -4.16
N TRP A 384 -0.59 -10.34 -4.78
CA TRP A 384 -0.17 -8.97 -5.01
C TRP A 384 -1.12 -8.22 -5.96
N ASN A 385 -1.45 -8.81 -7.12
CA ASN A 385 -2.37 -8.20 -8.07
C ASN A 385 -3.79 -8.12 -7.52
N ALA A 386 -4.30 -9.17 -6.86
CA ALA A 386 -5.64 -9.14 -6.28
C ALA A 386 -5.74 -8.08 -5.17
N SER A 387 -4.75 -8.02 -4.28
CA SER A 387 -4.70 -6.97 -3.24
C SER A 387 -4.71 -5.57 -3.87
N GLY A 388 -3.87 -5.36 -4.88
CA GLY A 388 -3.80 -4.09 -5.59
C GLY A 388 -5.11 -3.70 -6.28
N VAL A 389 -5.87 -4.65 -6.84
CA VAL A 389 -7.18 -4.34 -7.44
C VAL A 389 -8.21 -3.95 -6.37
N PHE A 390 -8.26 -4.64 -5.22
CA PHE A 390 -9.10 -4.20 -4.10
C PHE A 390 -8.76 -2.78 -3.66
N TYR A 391 -7.48 -2.45 -3.58
CA TYR A 391 -7.04 -1.10 -3.26
C TYR A 391 -7.44 -0.09 -4.33
N ALA A 392 -7.29 -0.44 -5.61
CA ALA A 392 -7.69 0.38 -6.72
C ALA A 392 -9.19 0.71 -6.74
N MET A 393 -10.05 -0.23 -6.31
CA MET A 393 -11.49 0.03 -6.16
C MET A 393 -11.77 1.19 -5.18
N THR A 394 -10.98 1.32 -4.11
CA THR A 394 -11.13 2.44 -3.17
C THR A 394 -10.71 3.76 -3.80
N TYR A 395 -9.66 3.75 -4.63
CA TYR A 395 -9.17 4.93 -5.33
C TYR A 395 -10.10 5.40 -6.44
N LEU A 396 -10.73 4.47 -7.17
CA LEU A 396 -11.76 4.83 -8.15
C LEU A 396 -12.89 5.63 -7.48
N VAL A 397 -13.34 5.19 -6.30
CA VAL A 397 -14.34 5.93 -5.53
C VAL A 397 -13.78 7.27 -5.02
N MET A 398 -12.57 7.29 -4.44
CA MET A 398 -11.92 8.50 -3.95
C MET A 398 -11.80 9.57 -5.05
N PHE A 399 -11.36 9.20 -6.24
CA PHE A 399 -11.27 10.12 -7.37
C PHE A 399 -12.65 10.54 -7.92
N ALA A 400 -13.67 9.70 -7.80
CA ALA A 400 -15.03 10.06 -8.20
C ALA A 400 -15.67 11.12 -7.27
N ILE A 401 -15.21 11.24 -6.00
CA ILE A 401 -15.78 12.22 -5.05
C ILE A 401 -15.71 13.66 -5.59
N PRO A 402 -14.56 14.22 -6.00
CA PRO A 402 -14.50 15.59 -6.51
C PRO A 402 -15.13 15.75 -7.91
N ILE A 403 -15.41 14.66 -8.65
CA ILE A 403 -16.03 14.74 -9.98
C ILE A 403 -17.56 14.77 -9.88
N ILE A 404 -18.14 13.86 -9.14
CA ILE A 404 -19.60 13.63 -9.09
C ILE A 404 -20.16 13.50 -7.67
N GLY A 405 -19.31 13.42 -6.66
CA GLY A 405 -19.69 13.39 -5.24
C GLY A 405 -19.91 14.78 -4.64
N LEU A 406 -20.02 14.84 -3.33
CA LEU A 406 -20.14 16.08 -2.55
C LEU A 406 -21.30 16.99 -3.00
N LYS A 407 -22.40 16.41 -3.48
CA LYS A 407 -23.56 17.17 -3.95
C LYS A 407 -24.19 18.03 -2.86
N ASN A 408 -24.03 17.60 -1.59
CA ASN A 408 -24.59 18.25 -0.39
C ASN A 408 -23.53 19.07 0.38
N ALA A 409 -22.30 19.21 -0.13
CA ALA A 409 -21.26 20.01 0.51
C ALA A 409 -21.54 21.52 0.32
N ALA A 410 -21.12 22.32 1.30
CA ALA A 410 -21.29 23.78 1.30
C ALA A 410 -20.58 24.47 0.12
N SER A 411 -19.51 23.86 -0.44
CA SER A 411 -18.80 24.37 -1.61
C SER A 411 -18.49 23.24 -2.61
N ARG A 412 -18.70 23.51 -3.89
CA ARG A 412 -18.32 22.56 -4.95
C ARG A 412 -16.82 22.54 -5.17
N PRO A 413 -16.22 21.36 -5.41
CA PRO A 413 -14.81 21.27 -5.76
C PRO A 413 -14.48 22.10 -6.99
N PRO A 414 -13.30 22.76 -7.04
CA PRO A 414 -12.88 23.52 -8.21
C PRO A 414 -12.63 22.61 -9.42
N ILE A 415 -12.88 23.12 -10.62
CA ILE A 415 -12.80 22.33 -11.86
C ILE A 415 -11.42 21.71 -12.12
N TRP A 416 -10.35 22.38 -11.72
CA TRP A 416 -8.99 21.86 -11.86
C TRP A 416 -8.79 20.58 -11.02
N LEU A 417 -9.45 20.49 -9.87
CA LEU A 417 -9.40 19.31 -9.02
C LEU A 417 -10.17 18.14 -9.65
N ALA A 418 -11.32 18.43 -10.30
CA ALA A 418 -12.05 17.41 -11.05
C ALA A 418 -11.24 16.86 -12.23
N ILE A 419 -10.48 17.73 -12.95
CA ILE A 419 -9.57 17.30 -14.03
C ILE A 419 -8.44 16.42 -13.46
N ALA A 420 -7.80 16.83 -12.37
CA ALA A 420 -6.78 16.03 -11.70
C ALA A 420 -7.35 14.67 -11.25
N ALA A 421 -8.52 14.67 -10.61
CA ALA A 421 -9.20 13.45 -10.18
C ALA A 421 -9.53 12.53 -11.37
N PHE A 422 -9.95 13.07 -12.51
CA PHE A 422 -10.23 12.29 -13.70
C PHE A 422 -8.97 11.62 -14.27
N SER A 423 -7.82 12.30 -14.27
CA SER A 423 -6.53 11.70 -14.64
C SER A 423 -6.16 10.54 -13.71
N GLY A 424 -6.24 10.74 -12.40
CA GLY A 424 -5.99 9.69 -11.41
C GLY A 424 -6.95 8.51 -11.54
N PHE A 425 -8.22 8.79 -11.82
CA PHE A 425 -9.24 7.77 -12.07
C PHE A 425 -8.90 6.89 -13.28
N LEU A 426 -8.52 7.50 -14.42
CA LEU A 426 -8.13 6.75 -15.63
C LEU A 426 -6.90 5.90 -15.41
N MET A 427 -5.87 6.40 -14.72
CA MET A 427 -4.67 5.63 -14.38
C MET A 427 -4.98 4.47 -13.44
N THR A 428 -5.88 4.66 -12.49
CA THR A 428 -6.34 3.59 -11.60
C THR A 428 -7.13 2.53 -12.38
N LEU A 429 -8.00 2.94 -13.29
CA LEU A 429 -8.76 2.03 -14.15
C LEU A 429 -7.82 1.22 -15.06
N LEU A 430 -6.81 1.87 -15.65
CA LEU A 430 -5.77 1.19 -16.42
C LEU A 430 -5.09 0.09 -15.60
N TYR A 431 -4.71 0.40 -14.35
CA TYR A 431 -4.15 -0.58 -13.43
C TYR A 431 -5.09 -1.76 -13.19
N VAL A 432 -6.38 -1.51 -12.89
CA VAL A 432 -7.39 -2.56 -12.63
C VAL A 432 -7.49 -3.52 -13.82
N VAL A 433 -7.68 -2.97 -15.02
CA VAL A 433 -7.86 -3.77 -16.24
C VAL A 433 -6.60 -4.60 -16.55
N LEU A 434 -5.42 -3.98 -16.46
CA LEU A 434 -4.17 -4.64 -16.83
C LEU A 434 -3.60 -5.53 -15.73
N SER A 435 -4.07 -5.44 -14.48
CA SER A 435 -3.70 -6.38 -13.40
C SER A 435 -4.21 -7.80 -13.64
N LEU A 436 -5.18 -7.98 -14.51
CA LEU A 436 -5.63 -9.31 -14.97
C LEU A 436 -4.63 -9.96 -15.96
N VAL A 437 -3.69 -9.18 -16.51
CA VAL A 437 -2.68 -9.66 -17.45
C VAL A 437 -1.36 -9.86 -16.68
N PRO A 438 -0.85 -11.10 -16.58
CA PRO A 438 0.41 -11.35 -15.87
C PRO A 438 1.59 -10.69 -16.58
N ILE A 439 2.56 -10.16 -15.80
CA ILE A 439 3.84 -9.64 -16.31
C ILE A 439 4.97 -10.68 -16.25
N ILE A 440 4.65 -11.88 -15.76
CA ILE A 440 5.50 -13.06 -15.69
C ILE A 440 4.95 -14.15 -16.60
N GLU A 441 5.76 -15.15 -16.90
CA GLU A 441 5.29 -16.37 -17.52
C GLU A 441 4.45 -17.17 -16.53
N VAL A 442 3.23 -17.53 -16.94
CA VAL A 442 2.29 -18.37 -16.20
C VAL A 442 1.80 -19.49 -17.11
N GLU A 443 1.47 -20.65 -16.54
CA GLU A 443 0.99 -21.81 -17.32
C GLU A 443 -0.27 -21.48 -18.11
N ASN A 444 -1.21 -20.73 -17.52
CA ASN A 444 -2.46 -20.36 -18.17
C ASN A 444 -2.92 -18.94 -17.81
N ARG A 445 -2.78 -18.01 -18.77
CA ARG A 445 -3.16 -16.60 -18.61
C ARG A 445 -4.64 -16.40 -18.31
N LEU A 446 -5.52 -17.22 -18.89
CA LEU A 446 -6.96 -17.12 -18.64
C LEU A 446 -7.30 -17.57 -17.21
N SER A 447 -6.70 -18.67 -16.76
CA SER A 447 -6.85 -19.15 -15.38
C SER A 447 -6.36 -18.10 -14.37
N PHE A 448 -5.23 -17.45 -14.63
CA PHE A 448 -4.70 -16.36 -13.82
C PHE A 448 -5.70 -15.19 -13.71
N ALA A 449 -6.22 -14.72 -14.85
CA ALA A 449 -7.21 -13.65 -14.92
C ALA A 449 -8.52 -14.02 -14.20
N MET A 450 -9.01 -15.26 -14.37
CA MET A 450 -10.22 -15.76 -13.71
C MET A 450 -10.06 -15.90 -12.20
N LYS A 451 -8.90 -16.32 -11.70
CA LYS A 451 -8.61 -16.40 -10.26
C LYS A 451 -8.70 -15.00 -9.62
N ILE A 452 -8.06 -13.99 -10.24
CA ILE A 452 -8.10 -12.61 -9.73
C ILE A 452 -9.50 -12.02 -9.87
N GLY A 453 -10.09 -12.05 -11.06
CA GLY A 453 -11.42 -11.49 -11.32
C GLY A 453 -12.52 -12.15 -10.50
N GLY A 454 -12.50 -13.47 -10.39
CA GLY A 454 -13.43 -14.24 -9.57
C GLY A 454 -13.32 -13.90 -8.08
N LEU A 455 -12.11 -13.80 -7.55
CA LEU A 455 -11.88 -13.39 -6.16
C LEU A 455 -12.46 -11.99 -5.89
N ILE A 456 -12.23 -11.04 -6.79
CA ILE A 456 -12.72 -9.66 -6.64
C ILE A 456 -14.26 -9.61 -6.68
N VAL A 457 -14.87 -10.26 -7.66
CA VAL A 457 -16.33 -10.25 -7.82
C VAL A 457 -17.01 -10.94 -6.63
N ILE A 458 -16.58 -12.16 -6.29
CA ILE A 458 -17.18 -12.94 -5.18
C ILE A 458 -17.03 -12.17 -3.86
N SER A 459 -15.83 -11.64 -3.57
CA SER A 459 -15.60 -10.91 -2.32
C SER A 459 -16.46 -9.65 -2.23
N ASN A 460 -16.63 -8.89 -3.32
CA ASN A 460 -17.50 -7.72 -3.31
C ASN A 460 -18.98 -8.09 -3.20
N MET A 461 -19.42 -9.20 -3.80
CA MET A 461 -20.78 -9.73 -3.58
C MET A 461 -21.03 -10.10 -2.10
N ILE A 462 -20.05 -10.71 -1.44
CA ILE A 462 -20.12 -11.00 0.01
C ILE A 462 -20.22 -9.70 0.81
N GLY A 463 -19.39 -8.68 0.53
CA GLY A 463 -19.47 -7.39 1.20
C GLY A 463 -20.83 -6.72 1.03
N PHE A 464 -21.37 -6.71 -0.18
CA PHE A 464 -22.70 -6.20 -0.47
C PHE A 464 -23.81 -6.96 0.29
N ALA A 465 -23.72 -8.28 0.36
CA ALA A 465 -24.67 -9.11 1.12
C ALA A 465 -24.63 -8.83 2.63
N ILE A 466 -23.43 -8.64 3.20
CA ILE A 466 -23.25 -8.24 4.62
C ILE A 466 -23.92 -6.90 4.88
N TYR A 467 -23.64 -5.90 4.04
CA TYR A 467 -24.26 -4.57 4.17
C TYR A 467 -25.77 -4.61 4.12
N THR A 468 -26.34 -5.29 3.13
CA THR A 468 -27.80 -5.39 2.96
C THR A 468 -28.46 -6.13 4.12
N ALA A 469 -27.82 -7.16 4.64
CA ALA A 469 -28.31 -7.88 5.83
C ALA A 469 -28.28 -6.99 7.09
N ALA A 470 -27.21 -6.21 7.27
CA ALA A 470 -27.12 -5.27 8.40
C ALA A 470 -28.19 -4.18 8.34
N ARG A 471 -28.42 -3.57 7.17
CA ARG A 471 -29.44 -2.52 6.98
C ARG A 471 -30.85 -3.04 7.20
N ARG A 472 -31.17 -4.28 6.83
CA ARG A 472 -32.48 -4.89 7.12
C ARG A 472 -32.71 -5.10 8.62
N LYS A 473 -31.66 -5.31 9.42
CA LYS A 473 -31.76 -5.41 10.89
C LYS A 473 -31.95 -4.06 11.56
N ILE A 474 -31.34 -2.99 11.01
CA ILE A 474 -31.48 -1.61 11.54
C ILE A 474 -32.89 -1.06 11.23
N ALA A 475 -33.49 -1.44 10.12
CA ALA A 475 -34.81 -1.00 9.68
C ALA A 475 -36.00 -1.71 10.39
N LYS A 476 -35.73 -2.79 11.14
CA LYS A 476 -36.66 -3.50 12.01
C LYS A 476 -36.55 -3.02 13.45
#